data_b29922b9a462a3500a2441f0cceb687f
#
_entry.id   b29922b9a462a3500a2441f0cceb687f
#
_cell.length_a   1.000
_cell.length_b   1.000
_cell.length_c   1.000
_cell.angle_alpha   90.00
_cell.angle_beta   90.00
_cell.angle_gamma   90.00
#
_symmetry.space_group_name_H-M   'P 1'
#
loop_
_entity.id
_entity.type
_entity.pdbx_description
1 polymer ?
#
loop_
_entity_poly.entity_id
_entity_poly.type
_entity_poly.pdbx_seq_one_letter_code
_entity_poly.pdbx_strand_id
1 'polypeptide(L)'
;KQVPIVLMGDAAHTAHFSLGSGTKLALEDAIDLANEFATGLPIDEVLQHYEARRSVEVLKIQNAARNSTEWFENVGRYTAMPIEQFAYSLLTRSQRISHENLRLRAAQWLEGYETWLAGGKAAVPPMLTPFTLRGVTLKNRIVVSPMATYSAVDGVPQDFHLVHLGARALGGAALVMVE
;
A
#
# COMPACT_ATOMS: atom_id res chain seq x y z
N LYS A 1 -30.70 20.65 -28.67
CA LYS A 1 -30.13 20.58 -27.30
C LYS A 1 -29.51 19.21 -27.14
N GLN A 2 -28.24 19.14 -26.79
CA GLN A 2 -27.62 17.88 -26.39
C GLN A 2 -28.16 17.49 -25.01
N VAL A 3 -28.62 16.24 -24.87
CA VAL A 3 -29.03 15.67 -23.59
C VAL A 3 -27.80 15.03 -22.96
N PRO A 4 -27.39 15.42 -21.76
CA PRO A 4 -26.25 14.79 -21.10
C PRO A 4 -26.58 13.34 -20.77
N ILE A 5 -25.61 12.45 -20.97
CA ILE A 5 -25.67 11.03 -20.60
C ILE A 5 -24.63 10.79 -19.51
N VAL A 6 -25.06 10.22 -18.39
CA VAL A 6 -24.20 9.87 -17.27
C VAL A 6 -24.00 8.37 -17.21
N LEU A 7 -22.75 7.92 -17.22
CA LEU A 7 -22.40 6.52 -16.99
C LEU A 7 -22.19 6.28 -15.49
N MET A 8 -22.63 5.14 -14.99
CA MET A 8 -22.54 4.75 -13.58
C MET A 8 -22.21 3.27 -13.45
N GLY A 9 -21.63 2.88 -12.33
CA GLY A 9 -21.31 1.48 -12.05
C GLY A 9 -20.42 0.87 -13.13
N ASP A 10 -20.68 -0.36 -13.51
CA ASP A 10 -19.86 -1.09 -14.49
C ASP A 10 -19.85 -0.45 -15.89
N ALA A 11 -20.84 0.39 -16.21
CA ALA A 11 -20.85 1.15 -17.47
C ALA A 11 -19.80 2.26 -17.47
N ALA A 12 -19.49 2.84 -16.32
CA ALA A 12 -18.48 3.89 -16.17
C ALA A 12 -17.10 3.30 -15.85
N HIS A 13 -17.07 2.27 -15.03
CA HIS A 13 -15.84 1.68 -14.50
C HIS A 13 -16.07 0.24 -14.03
N THR A 14 -15.16 -0.62 -14.37
CA THR A 14 -15.12 -1.98 -13.85
C THR A 14 -14.04 -2.14 -12.81
N ALA A 15 -14.24 -3.01 -11.83
CA ALA A 15 -13.22 -3.44 -10.89
C ALA A 15 -13.20 -4.96 -10.84
N HIS A 16 -11.99 -5.55 -10.79
CA HIS A 16 -11.86 -7.00 -10.73
C HIS A 16 -12.56 -7.55 -9.48
N PHE A 17 -13.26 -8.67 -9.62
CA PHE A 17 -14.09 -9.27 -8.56
C PHE A 17 -13.33 -9.69 -7.31
N SER A 18 -12.00 -9.80 -7.36
CA SER A 18 -11.13 -10.22 -6.25
C SER A 18 -11.26 -9.39 -4.97
N LEU A 19 -11.82 -8.18 -5.06
CA LEU A 19 -12.15 -7.33 -3.90
C LEU A 19 -13.63 -7.34 -3.52
N GLY A 20 -14.52 -7.84 -4.39
CA GLY A 20 -15.97 -7.80 -4.16
C GLY A 20 -16.55 -6.39 -4.09
N SER A 21 -15.96 -5.40 -4.76
CA SER A 21 -16.30 -3.98 -4.60
C SER A 21 -17.17 -3.39 -5.70
N GLY A 22 -17.51 -4.13 -6.76
CA GLY A 22 -18.27 -3.61 -7.91
C GLY A 22 -19.64 -3.05 -7.50
N THR A 23 -20.44 -3.85 -6.82
CA THR A 23 -21.76 -3.41 -6.32
C THR A 23 -21.66 -2.20 -5.39
N LYS A 24 -20.66 -2.18 -4.51
CA LYS A 24 -20.42 -1.05 -3.61
C LYS A 24 -20.13 0.22 -4.40
N LEU A 25 -19.28 0.17 -5.41
CA LEU A 25 -18.96 1.31 -6.27
C LEU A 25 -20.22 1.83 -6.99
N ALA A 26 -21.03 0.95 -7.55
CA ALA A 26 -22.27 1.34 -8.23
C ALA A 26 -23.29 2.02 -7.28
N LEU A 27 -23.42 1.54 -6.05
CA LEU A 27 -24.25 2.18 -5.02
C LEU A 27 -23.71 3.54 -4.62
N GLU A 28 -22.40 3.66 -4.44
CA GLU A 28 -21.76 4.94 -4.12
C GLU A 28 -21.91 5.95 -5.24
N ASP A 29 -21.85 5.53 -6.52
CA ASP A 29 -22.11 6.40 -7.66
C ASP A 29 -23.54 6.96 -7.60
N ALA A 30 -24.52 6.08 -7.36
CA ALA A 30 -25.93 6.49 -7.29
C ALA A 30 -26.18 7.47 -6.14
N ILE A 31 -25.60 7.21 -4.98
CA ILE A 31 -25.72 8.08 -3.80
C ILE A 31 -25.09 9.44 -4.07
N ASP A 32 -23.88 9.45 -4.62
CA ASP A 32 -23.12 10.68 -4.84
C ASP A 32 -23.82 11.55 -5.91
N LEU A 33 -24.26 10.94 -7.01
CA LEU A 33 -25.02 11.64 -8.05
C LEU A 33 -26.33 12.23 -7.50
N ALA A 34 -27.08 11.46 -6.70
CA ALA A 34 -28.30 11.94 -6.07
C ALA A 34 -28.05 13.13 -5.12
N ASN A 35 -26.97 13.08 -4.34
CA ASN A 35 -26.58 14.16 -3.47
C ASN A 35 -26.21 15.43 -4.26
N GLU A 36 -25.48 15.29 -5.37
CA GLU A 36 -25.15 16.45 -6.21
C GLU A 36 -26.42 17.07 -6.84
N PHE A 37 -27.37 16.27 -7.30
CA PHE A 37 -28.65 16.80 -7.79
C PHE A 37 -29.45 17.52 -6.70
N ALA A 38 -29.36 17.10 -5.43
CA ALA A 38 -30.03 17.73 -4.31
C ALA A 38 -29.48 19.13 -3.99
N THR A 39 -28.31 19.52 -4.50
CA THR A 39 -27.72 20.85 -4.29
C THR A 39 -28.48 21.97 -5.03
N GLY A 40 -29.25 21.62 -6.07
CA GLY A 40 -29.95 22.59 -6.92
C GLY A 40 -29.05 23.38 -7.88
N LEU A 41 -27.80 23.00 -8.04
CA LEU A 41 -26.87 23.58 -9.01
C LEU A 41 -27.28 23.29 -10.45
N PRO A 42 -26.80 24.07 -11.45
CA PRO A 42 -26.92 23.74 -12.85
C PRO A 42 -26.40 22.34 -13.18
N ILE A 43 -27.06 21.64 -14.10
CA ILE A 43 -26.76 20.24 -14.41
C ILE A 43 -25.27 20.03 -14.79
N ASP A 44 -24.68 20.96 -15.51
CA ASP A 44 -23.28 20.86 -15.95
C ASP A 44 -22.32 20.91 -14.76
N GLU A 45 -22.61 21.70 -13.74
CA GLU A 45 -21.83 21.78 -12.49
C GLU A 45 -22.03 20.51 -11.66
N VAL A 46 -23.25 20.02 -11.52
CA VAL A 46 -23.58 18.75 -10.84
C VAL A 46 -22.75 17.61 -11.44
N LEU A 47 -22.74 17.47 -12.75
CA LEU A 47 -22.01 16.40 -13.45
C LEU A 47 -20.49 16.54 -13.30
N GLN A 48 -19.95 17.75 -13.35
CA GLN A 48 -18.52 18.00 -13.13
C GLN A 48 -18.10 17.62 -11.70
N HIS A 49 -18.88 18.01 -10.69
CA HIS A 49 -18.60 17.66 -9.29
C HIS A 49 -18.65 16.15 -9.05
N TYR A 50 -19.68 15.49 -9.59
CA TYR A 50 -19.82 14.05 -9.54
C TYR A 50 -18.59 13.34 -10.15
N GLU A 51 -18.22 13.69 -11.39
CA GLU A 51 -17.09 13.07 -12.08
C GLU A 51 -15.77 13.29 -11.34
N ALA A 52 -15.51 14.53 -10.91
CA ALA A 52 -14.28 14.88 -10.20
C ALA A 52 -14.11 14.08 -8.91
N ARG A 53 -15.19 13.86 -8.16
CA ARG A 53 -15.16 13.09 -6.91
C ARG A 53 -15.07 11.60 -7.16
N ARG A 54 -15.91 11.06 -8.03
CA ARG A 54 -16.00 9.62 -8.25
C ARG A 54 -14.79 9.06 -8.96
N SER A 55 -14.22 9.76 -9.92
CA SER A 55 -13.02 9.31 -10.64
C SER A 55 -11.86 8.99 -9.70
N VAL A 56 -11.64 9.80 -8.66
CA VAL A 56 -10.57 9.58 -7.68
C VAL A 56 -10.86 8.35 -6.80
N GLU A 57 -12.08 8.22 -6.29
CA GLU A 57 -12.44 7.10 -5.41
C GLU A 57 -12.45 5.76 -6.17
N VAL A 58 -12.97 5.76 -7.38
CA VAL A 58 -12.95 4.58 -8.26
C VAL A 58 -11.52 4.14 -8.57
N LEU A 59 -10.64 5.08 -8.92
CA LEU A 59 -9.24 4.77 -9.22
C LEU A 59 -8.52 4.10 -8.05
N LYS A 60 -8.79 4.52 -6.80
CA LYS A 60 -8.26 3.88 -5.59
C LYS A 60 -8.68 2.40 -5.49
N ILE A 61 -9.96 2.12 -5.79
CA ILE A 61 -10.49 0.74 -5.76
C ILE A 61 -9.91 -0.09 -6.91
N GLN A 62 -9.84 0.48 -8.11
CA GLN A 62 -9.27 -0.21 -9.28
C GLN A 62 -7.79 -0.57 -9.06
N ASN A 63 -7.00 0.33 -8.47
CA ASN A 63 -5.61 0.04 -8.12
C ASN A 63 -5.50 -1.09 -7.09
N ALA A 64 -6.34 -1.09 -6.07
CA ALA A 64 -6.37 -2.15 -5.08
C ALA A 64 -6.83 -3.50 -5.70
N ALA A 65 -7.77 -3.46 -6.63
CA ALA A 65 -8.22 -4.64 -7.37
C ALA A 65 -7.10 -5.20 -8.26
N ARG A 66 -6.34 -4.33 -8.94
CA ARG A 66 -5.16 -4.72 -9.73
C ARG A 66 -4.13 -5.44 -8.86
N ASN A 67 -3.72 -4.83 -7.74
CA ASN A 67 -2.77 -5.45 -6.81
C ASN A 67 -3.25 -6.82 -6.33
N SER A 68 -4.55 -6.93 -6.02
CA SER A 68 -5.15 -8.20 -5.62
C SER A 68 -5.12 -9.24 -6.75
N THR A 69 -5.39 -8.83 -7.98
CA THR A 69 -5.34 -9.71 -9.16
C THR A 69 -3.92 -10.20 -9.41
N GLU A 70 -2.94 -9.29 -9.42
CA GLU A 70 -1.52 -9.63 -9.58
C GLU A 70 -1.05 -10.63 -8.52
N TRP A 71 -1.53 -10.49 -7.28
CA TRP A 71 -1.23 -11.43 -6.22
C TRP A 71 -1.75 -12.84 -6.55
N PHE A 72 -3.02 -12.96 -7.00
CA PHE A 72 -3.61 -14.24 -7.36
C PHE A 72 -2.96 -14.86 -8.59
N GLU A 73 -2.64 -14.06 -9.61
CA GLU A 73 -1.93 -14.54 -10.81
C GLU A 73 -0.53 -15.07 -10.49
N ASN A 74 0.08 -14.56 -9.43
CA ASN A 74 1.39 -14.98 -8.96
C ASN A 74 1.34 -15.84 -7.68
N VAL A 75 0.19 -16.44 -7.35
CA VAL A 75 -0.01 -17.18 -6.09
C VAL A 75 1.05 -18.27 -5.85
N GLY A 76 1.57 -18.87 -6.90
CA GLY A 76 2.65 -19.87 -6.82
C GLY A 76 3.89 -19.39 -6.06
N ARG A 77 4.16 -18.07 -6.05
CA ARG A 77 5.27 -17.48 -5.27
C ARG A 77 5.06 -17.56 -3.76
N TYR A 78 3.82 -17.68 -3.33
CA TYR A 78 3.43 -17.61 -1.91
C TYR A 78 3.11 -18.98 -1.32
N THR A 79 2.83 -19.99 -2.16
CA THR A 79 2.38 -21.33 -1.69
C THR A 79 3.44 -22.09 -0.90
N ALA A 80 4.73 -21.77 -1.09
CA ALA A 80 5.83 -22.38 -0.33
C ALA A 80 6.14 -21.63 0.99
N MET A 81 5.46 -20.53 1.28
CA MET A 81 5.66 -19.77 2.52
C MET A 81 5.05 -20.49 3.72
N PRO A 82 5.57 -20.26 4.94
CA PRO A 82 4.88 -20.63 6.16
C PRO A 82 3.45 -20.09 6.18
N ILE A 83 2.52 -20.84 6.79
CA ILE A 83 1.09 -20.52 6.73
C ILE A 83 0.76 -19.14 7.29
N GLU A 84 1.48 -18.68 8.32
CA GLU A 84 1.33 -17.37 8.92
C GLU A 84 1.70 -16.27 7.93
N GLN A 85 2.80 -16.45 7.21
CA GLN A 85 3.26 -15.48 6.21
C GLN A 85 2.37 -15.48 4.96
N PHE A 86 1.91 -16.65 4.53
CA PHE A 86 0.93 -16.77 3.45
C PHE A 86 -0.37 -16.04 3.80
N ALA A 87 -0.91 -16.28 4.99
CA ALA A 87 -2.12 -15.62 5.48
C ALA A 87 -1.96 -14.09 5.57
N TYR A 88 -0.83 -13.62 6.09
CA TYR A 88 -0.52 -12.19 6.12
C TYR A 88 -0.47 -11.59 4.71
N SER A 89 0.23 -12.24 3.78
CA SER A 89 0.31 -11.82 2.38
C SER A 89 -1.06 -11.76 1.71
N LEU A 90 -1.91 -12.78 1.94
CA LEU A 90 -3.27 -12.83 1.42
C LEU A 90 -4.15 -11.71 1.98
N LEU A 91 -4.07 -11.41 3.27
CA LEU A 91 -4.85 -10.34 3.91
C LEU A 91 -4.44 -8.94 3.42
N THR A 92 -3.18 -8.73 3.11
CA THR A 92 -2.63 -7.44 2.67
C THR A 92 -2.48 -7.30 1.15
N ARG A 93 -2.85 -8.31 0.36
CA ARG A 93 -2.60 -8.41 -1.09
C ARG A 93 -3.04 -7.20 -1.91
N SER A 94 -4.11 -6.56 -1.51
CA SER A 94 -4.64 -5.38 -2.21
C SER A 94 -3.87 -4.09 -1.94
N GLN A 95 -2.94 -4.10 -0.98
CA GLN A 95 -2.21 -2.95 -0.44
C GLN A 95 -3.12 -1.84 0.15
N ARG A 96 -4.42 -2.08 0.21
CA ARG A 96 -5.39 -1.22 0.88
C ARG A 96 -5.44 -1.44 2.38
N ILE A 97 -5.11 -2.66 2.80
CA ILE A 97 -5.05 -3.05 4.20
C ILE A 97 -3.58 -3.08 4.59
N SER A 98 -3.17 -2.10 5.37
CA SER A 98 -1.83 -2.04 5.95
C SER A 98 -1.72 -2.93 7.17
N HIS A 99 -0.51 -3.10 7.68
CA HIS A 99 -0.23 -3.76 8.94
C HIS A 99 -1.05 -3.17 10.09
N GLU A 100 -1.09 -1.83 10.20
CA GLU A 100 -1.85 -1.16 11.26
C GLU A 100 -3.37 -1.25 11.05
N ASN A 101 -3.86 -1.34 9.81
CA ASN A 101 -5.28 -1.63 9.57
C ASN A 101 -5.67 -3.05 10.05
N LEU A 102 -4.76 -4.02 9.95
CA LEU A 102 -4.97 -5.35 10.53
C LEU A 102 -5.03 -5.28 12.07
N ARG A 103 -4.23 -4.44 12.71
CA ARG A 103 -4.26 -4.22 14.15
C ARG A 103 -5.63 -3.74 14.63
N LEU A 104 -6.26 -2.85 13.87
CA LEU A 104 -7.60 -2.36 14.19
C LEU A 104 -8.71 -3.40 13.98
N ARG A 105 -8.50 -4.36 13.09
CA ARG A 105 -9.52 -5.35 12.69
C ARG A 105 -9.36 -6.71 13.37
N ALA A 106 -8.13 -7.10 13.64
CA ALA A 106 -7.76 -8.43 14.11
C ALA A 106 -6.49 -8.35 14.97
N ALA A 107 -6.52 -7.56 16.04
CA ALA A 107 -5.36 -7.26 16.88
C ALA A 107 -4.69 -8.54 17.42
N GLN A 108 -5.46 -9.47 17.95
CA GLN A 108 -4.94 -10.71 18.52
C GLN A 108 -4.23 -11.58 17.47
N TRP A 109 -4.81 -11.67 16.26
CA TRP A 109 -4.17 -12.42 15.18
C TRP A 109 -2.86 -11.76 14.76
N LEU A 110 -2.84 -10.43 14.66
CA LEU A 110 -1.63 -9.70 14.26
C LEU A 110 -0.52 -9.82 15.29
N GLU A 111 -0.84 -9.75 16.58
CA GLU A 111 0.11 -9.96 17.67
C GLU A 111 0.71 -11.37 17.62
N GLY A 112 -0.12 -12.38 17.33
CA GLY A 112 0.35 -13.74 17.09
C GLY A 112 1.31 -13.83 15.90
N TYR A 113 1.00 -13.16 14.79
CA TYR A 113 1.88 -13.09 13.62
C TYR A 113 3.21 -12.39 13.93
N GLU A 114 3.18 -11.25 14.63
CA GLU A 114 4.39 -10.51 15.04
C GLU A 114 5.27 -11.36 15.98
N THR A 115 4.64 -12.03 16.93
CA THR A 115 5.34 -12.95 17.87
C THR A 115 5.99 -14.11 17.11
N TRP A 116 5.26 -14.73 16.19
CA TRP A 116 5.79 -15.79 15.32
C TRP A 116 6.98 -15.30 14.49
N LEU A 117 6.84 -14.13 13.84
CA LEU A 117 7.91 -13.56 13.01
C LEU A 117 9.16 -13.18 13.82
N ALA A 118 8.99 -12.83 15.11
CA ALA A 118 10.06 -12.55 16.06
C ALA A 118 10.69 -13.81 16.67
N GLY A 119 10.33 -15.00 16.19
CA GLY A 119 10.86 -16.27 16.68
C GLY A 119 10.30 -16.68 18.05
N GLY A 120 9.04 -16.39 18.34
CA GLY A 120 8.36 -16.72 19.59
C GLY A 120 8.70 -15.83 20.78
N LYS A 121 9.40 -14.72 20.55
CA LYS A 121 9.69 -13.69 21.56
C LYS A 121 8.53 -12.69 21.66
N ALA A 122 8.74 -11.54 22.28
CA ALA A 122 7.72 -10.50 22.32
C ALA A 122 7.32 -10.03 20.91
N ALA A 123 6.05 -9.70 20.71
CA ALA A 123 5.56 -9.12 19.46
C ALA A 123 6.27 -7.80 19.18
N VAL A 124 6.83 -7.68 17.98
CA VAL A 124 7.47 -6.46 17.48
C VAL A 124 7.07 -6.21 16.04
N PRO A 125 6.98 -4.96 15.60
CA PRO A 125 6.71 -4.64 14.20
C PRO A 125 7.66 -5.39 13.26
N PRO A 126 7.18 -5.94 12.14
CA PRO A 126 7.98 -6.75 11.22
C PRO A 126 9.26 -6.05 10.75
N MET A 127 9.23 -4.72 10.57
CA MET A 127 10.39 -3.93 10.18
C MET A 127 11.58 -4.02 11.16
N LEU A 128 11.31 -4.34 12.42
CA LEU A 128 12.33 -4.46 13.46
C LEU A 128 12.82 -5.90 13.66
N THR A 129 12.26 -6.87 12.95
CA THR A 129 12.72 -8.28 13.01
C THR A 129 13.95 -8.50 12.13
N PRO A 130 14.87 -9.42 12.52
CA PRO A 130 15.99 -9.80 11.67
C PRO A 130 15.56 -10.30 10.30
N PHE A 131 16.45 -10.13 9.32
CA PHE A 131 16.26 -10.63 7.98
C PHE A 131 17.56 -11.18 7.42
N THR A 132 17.53 -12.42 6.94
CA THR A 132 18.69 -13.06 6.31
C THR A 132 18.56 -13.04 4.80
N LEU A 133 19.54 -12.45 4.14
CA LEU A 133 19.65 -12.45 2.68
C LEU A 133 20.96 -13.13 2.29
N ARG A 134 20.86 -14.29 1.65
CA ARG A 134 22.02 -15.16 1.37
C ARG A 134 22.81 -15.46 2.65
N GLY A 135 24.07 -15.06 2.73
CA GLY A 135 24.91 -15.29 3.89
C GLY A 135 24.96 -14.14 4.93
N VAL A 136 24.17 -13.10 4.76
CA VAL A 136 24.19 -11.91 5.62
C VAL A 136 22.88 -11.80 6.41
N THR A 137 22.97 -11.73 7.73
CA THR A 137 21.82 -11.47 8.60
C THR A 137 21.82 -10.00 9.02
N LEU A 138 20.79 -9.27 8.59
CA LEU A 138 20.50 -7.91 9.00
C LEU A 138 19.78 -7.91 10.35
N LYS A 139 20.16 -7.01 11.26
CA LYS A 139 19.55 -6.91 12.60
C LYS A 139 18.08 -6.48 12.58
N ASN A 140 17.65 -5.81 11.51
CA ASN A 140 16.28 -5.41 11.22
C ASN A 140 16.12 -5.23 9.70
N ARG A 141 14.93 -4.84 9.23
CA ARG A 141 14.59 -4.70 7.80
C ARG A 141 14.65 -3.26 7.29
N ILE A 142 15.33 -2.37 8.03
CA ILE A 142 15.48 -0.98 7.65
C ILE A 142 16.74 -0.82 6.84
N VAL A 143 16.57 -0.46 5.57
CA VAL A 143 17.66 -0.21 4.63
C VAL A 143 17.59 1.24 4.16
N VAL A 144 18.68 1.96 4.29
CA VAL A 144 18.80 3.30 3.71
C VAL A 144 19.35 3.18 2.31
N SER A 145 18.53 3.57 1.33
CA SER A 145 18.90 3.57 -0.09
C SER A 145 20.03 4.56 -0.37
N PRO A 146 20.85 4.35 -1.41
CA PRO A 146 21.84 5.32 -1.84
C PRO A 146 21.11 6.60 -2.30
N MET A 147 21.66 7.75 -1.91
CA MET A 147 21.09 9.06 -2.24
C MET A 147 22.20 9.98 -2.68
N ALA A 148 22.10 10.52 -3.90
CA ALA A 148 23.01 11.51 -4.43
C ALA A 148 22.98 12.79 -3.56
N THR A 149 24.08 13.10 -2.91
CA THR A 149 24.19 14.28 -2.05
C THR A 149 24.95 15.42 -2.74
N TYR A 150 25.63 15.12 -3.84
CA TYR A 150 26.47 16.07 -4.60
C TYR A 150 27.50 16.81 -3.72
N SER A 151 28.00 16.15 -2.69
CA SER A 151 28.87 16.73 -1.66
C SER A 151 30.32 16.26 -1.75
N ALA A 152 30.64 15.41 -2.72
CA ALA A 152 32.01 14.97 -2.99
C ALA A 152 32.83 16.13 -3.63
N VAL A 153 34.12 16.21 -3.30
CA VAL A 153 35.07 17.13 -3.93
C VAL A 153 36.01 16.30 -4.79
N ASP A 154 36.03 16.58 -6.09
CA ASP A 154 36.85 15.85 -7.06
C ASP A 154 36.65 14.31 -7.01
N GLY A 155 35.38 13.86 -6.75
CA GLY A 155 35.04 12.46 -6.59
C GLY A 155 35.48 11.81 -5.27
N VAL A 156 36.01 12.58 -4.33
CA VAL A 156 36.47 12.09 -3.02
C VAL A 156 35.46 12.39 -1.93
N PRO A 157 34.99 11.37 -1.17
CA PRO A 157 34.15 11.59 0.00
C PRO A 157 34.80 12.49 1.02
N GLN A 158 34.00 13.35 1.64
CA GLN A 158 34.44 14.32 2.68
C GLN A 158 33.83 13.95 4.04
N ASP A 159 34.16 14.70 5.08
CA ASP A 159 33.65 14.54 6.45
C ASP A 159 32.09 14.52 6.47
N PHE A 160 31.46 15.26 5.56
CA PHE A 160 30.02 15.21 5.39
C PHE A 160 29.51 13.79 5.18
N HIS A 161 30.17 13.00 4.35
CA HIS A 161 29.74 11.62 4.05
C HIS A 161 29.88 10.72 5.28
N LEU A 162 30.96 10.89 6.04
CA LEU A 162 31.17 10.15 7.30
C LEU A 162 30.05 10.46 8.30
N VAL A 163 29.73 11.74 8.50
CA VAL A 163 28.67 12.18 9.42
C VAL A 163 27.31 11.72 8.91
N HIS A 164 27.04 11.90 7.62
CA HIS A 164 25.76 11.54 7.00
C HIS A 164 25.46 10.04 7.12
N LEU A 165 26.38 9.18 6.70
CA LEU A 165 26.24 7.73 6.74
C LEU A 165 26.26 7.21 8.18
N GLY A 166 27.18 7.75 9.01
CA GLY A 166 27.30 7.40 10.43
C GLY A 166 26.03 7.70 11.21
N ALA A 167 25.39 8.85 10.97
CA ALA A 167 24.14 9.21 11.63
C ALA A 167 23.00 8.20 11.31
N ARG A 168 22.92 7.68 10.08
CA ARG A 168 21.91 6.67 9.70
C ARG A 168 22.20 5.32 10.36
N ALA A 169 23.48 4.94 10.41
CA ALA A 169 23.91 3.71 11.08
C ALA A 169 23.64 3.77 12.59
N LEU A 170 23.97 4.89 13.24
CA LEU A 170 23.66 5.14 14.66
C LEU A 170 22.15 5.24 14.92
N GLY A 171 21.38 5.76 13.96
CA GLY A 171 19.93 5.80 14.00
C GLY A 171 19.25 4.42 13.94
N GLY A 172 20.01 3.34 13.76
CA GLY A 172 19.55 1.98 13.89
C GLY A 172 19.28 1.23 12.58
N ALA A 173 19.53 1.82 11.41
CA ALA A 173 19.41 1.11 10.14
C ALA A 173 20.31 -0.14 10.12
N ALA A 174 19.82 -1.22 9.54
CA ALA A 174 20.58 -2.47 9.44
C ALA A 174 21.56 -2.46 8.26
N LEU A 175 21.24 -1.68 7.23
CA LEU A 175 22.08 -1.50 6.05
C LEU A 175 22.00 -0.04 5.60
N VAL A 176 23.12 0.57 5.32
CA VAL A 176 23.21 1.88 4.68
C VAL A 176 23.98 1.69 3.37
N MET A 177 23.36 2.06 2.26
CA MET A 177 23.99 1.95 0.95
C MET A 177 24.64 3.29 0.58
N VAL A 178 25.81 3.20 0.00
CA VAL A 178 26.57 4.35 -0.51
C VAL A 178 26.35 4.44 -2.01
N GLU A 179 26.25 5.64 -2.53
CA GLU A 179 26.21 5.93 -3.95
C GLU A 179 27.58 5.73 -4.59
#